data_4bc93520bb2603e4d5c2f662c5f0f409
#
_entry.id   4bc93520bb2603e4d5c2f662c5f0f409
#
_cell.length_a   1.000
_cell.length_b   1.000
_cell.length_c   1.000
_cell.angle_alpha   90.00
_cell.angle_beta   90.00
_cell.angle_gamma   90.00
#
_symmetry.space_group_name_H-M   'P 1'
#
loop_
_entity.id
_entity.type
_entity.pdbx_description
1 polymer ?
#
loop_
_entity_poly.entity_id
_entity_poly.type
_entity_poly.pdbx_seq_one_letter_code
_entity_poly.pdbx_strand_id
1 'polypeptide(L)'
;MKYTQIIIICLVMILPVLLSAQEQKIYDTTANAKKDIAKAVEAAQKANNHVFLQIGGNWCPWCIKFHNFVHDDEELSSFMKNNFEVVKVNYDQNNRQEELLAELEFPQRFGFPVFVILDETGKRIHTQNSAYLEKDKSYDKDKILRFLKNWSPAALDPASYKK
;
A
#
# COMPACT_ATOMS: atom_id res chain seq x y z
N MET A 1 -2.20 67.01 39.54
CA MET A 1 -1.46 65.75 39.36
C MET A 1 -2.30 64.84 38.53
N LYS A 2 -1.99 64.70 37.23
CA LYS A 2 -2.76 63.87 36.27
C LYS A 2 -1.99 62.59 36.06
N TYR A 3 -2.55 61.45 36.47
CA TYR A 3 -1.93 60.12 36.19
C TYR A 3 -2.32 59.71 34.80
N THR A 4 -1.38 59.68 33.90
CA THR A 4 -1.53 59.14 32.55
C THR A 4 -1.37 57.63 32.64
N GLN A 5 -2.45 56.87 32.55
CA GLN A 5 -2.38 55.43 32.43
C GLN A 5 -1.95 55.03 30.99
N ILE A 6 -0.79 54.45 30.88
CA ILE A 6 -0.31 53.84 29.63
C ILE A 6 -0.90 52.44 29.54
N ILE A 7 -1.89 52.28 28.68
CA ILE A 7 -2.46 50.96 28.33
C ILE A 7 -1.53 50.33 27.30
N ILE A 8 -0.71 49.38 27.76
CA ILE A 8 0.07 48.53 26.86
C ILE A 8 -0.87 47.48 26.29
N ILE A 9 -1.30 47.66 25.04
CA ILE A 9 -2.02 46.68 24.28
C ILE A 9 -1.01 45.64 23.77
N CYS A 10 -0.88 44.50 24.45
CA CYS A 10 -0.17 43.35 23.93
C CYS A 10 -0.97 42.76 22.76
N LEU A 11 -0.62 43.19 21.56
CA LEU A 11 -1.12 42.55 20.32
C LEU A 11 -0.43 41.20 20.17
N VAL A 12 -1.05 40.15 20.68
CA VAL A 12 -0.60 38.78 20.44
C VAL A 12 -0.92 38.46 18.98
N MET A 13 0.09 38.59 18.12
CA MET A 13 0.03 38.05 16.76
C MET A 13 -0.08 36.53 16.83
N ILE A 14 -1.29 36.01 16.71
CA ILE A 14 -1.53 34.60 16.46
C ILE A 14 -1.09 34.35 15.00
N LEU A 15 0.15 33.95 14.82
CA LEU A 15 0.57 33.37 13.54
C LEU A 15 -0.21 32.05 13.37
N PRO A 16 -1.01 31.91 12.30
CA PRO A 16 -1.53 30.61 11.94
C PRO A 16 -0.33 29.73 11.57
N VAL A 17 -0.01 28.75 12.41
CA VAL A 17 0.89 27.66 12.05
C VAL A 17 0.16 26.89 10.96
N LEU A 18 0.48 27.18 9.70
CA LEU A 18 0.08 26.36 8.58
C LEU A 18 0.75 24.99 8.78
N LEU A 19 0.04 24.10 9.47
CA LEU A 19 0.39 22.70 9.53
C LEU A 19 0.18 22.18 8.10
N SER A 20 1.20 22.32 7.27
CA SER A 20 1.25 21.59 5.99
C SER A 20 1.22 20.12 6.36
N ALA A 21 0.06 19.48 6.20
CA ALA A 21 -0.03 18.04 6.22
C ALA A 21 0.95 17.54 5.14
N GLN A 22 2.11 17.07 5.56
CA GLN A 22 3.13 16.56 4.64
C GLN A 22 2.53 15.35 3.95
N GLU A 23 2.32 15.46 2.65
CA GLU A 23 1.74 14.40 1.84
C GLU A 23 2.61 13.15 1.97
N GLN A 24 2.05 12.07 2.53
CA GLN A 24 2.78 10.84 2.79
C GLN A 24 3.14 10.18 1.46
N LYS A 25 4.43 10.13 1.14
CA LYS A 25 4.94 9.49 -0.06
C LYS A 25 5.35 8.06 0.25
N ILE A 26 4.55 7.10 -0.20
CA ILE A 26 4.80 5.67 -0.01
C ILE A 26 5.26 4.96 -1.30
N TYR A 27 5.13 5.63 -2.44
CA TYR A 27 5.62 5.15 -3.73
C TYR A 27 6.85 5.95 -4.15
N ASP A 28 7.91 5.24 -4.57
CA ASP A 28 9.05 5.85 -5.25
C ASP A 28 8.69 6.04 -6.73
N THR A 29 8.56 7.29 -7.15
CA THR A 29 8.19 7.65 -8.54
C THR A 29 9.31 7.41 -9.53
N THR A 30 10.54 7.17 -9.06
CA THR A 30 11.74 6.92 -9.88
C THR A 30 12.11 5.44 -9.95
N ALA A 31 11.46 4.58 -9.18
CA ALA A 31 11.73 3.16 -9.10
C ALA A 31 11.48 2.44 -10.44
N ASN A 32 12.31 1.45 -10.72
CA ASN A 32 12.10 0.54 -11.84
C ASN A 32 11.28 -0.67 -11.35
N ALA A 33 9.98 -0.64 -11.59
CA ALA A 33 9.05 -1.65 -11.09
C ALA A 33 9.42 -3.08 -11.54
N LYS A 34 9.82 -3.29 -12.80
CA LYS A 34 10.24 -4.63 -13.28
C LYS A 34 11.45 -5.16 -12.51
N LYS A 35 12.44 -4.29 -12.26
CA LYS A 35 13.63 -4.66 -11.50
C LYS A 35 13.31 -4.97 -10.04
N ASP A 36 12.42 -4.20 -9.43
CA ASP A 36 12.04 -4.40 -8.03
C ASP A 36 11.17 -5.65 -7.87
N ILE A 37 10.30 -5.96 -8.82
CA ILE A 37 9.55 -7.23 -8.87
C ILE A 37 10.51 -8.40 -9.02
N ALA A 38 11.50 -8.32 -9.91
CA ALA A 38 12.48 -9.40 -10.08
C ALA A 38 13.24 -9.70 -8.78
N LYS A 39 13.70 -8.67 -8.05
CA LYS A 39 14.32 -8.82 -6.73
C LYS A 39 13.39 -9.44 -5.69
N ALA A 40 12.11 -9.00 -5.68
CA ALA A 40 11.13 -9.56 -4.77
C ALA A 40 10.84 -11.03 -5.06
N VAL A 41 10.80 -11.44 -6.33
CA VAL A 41 10.68 -12.86 -6.73
C VAL A 41 11.88 -13.67 -6.24
N GLU A 42 13.12 -13.16 -6.41
CA GLU A 42 14.31 -13.83 -5.88
C GLU A 42 14.27 -13.98 -4.35
N ALA A 43 13.75 -12.97 -3.63
CA ALA A 43 13.59 -13.05 -2.18
C ALA A 43 12.48 -14.03 -1.79
N ALA A 44 11.36 -14.00 -2.51
CA ALA A 44 10.22 -14.89 -2.30
C ALA A 44 10.60 -16.37 -2.46
N GLN A 45 11.40 -16.71 -3.49
CA GLN A 45 11.94 -18.05 -3.68
C GLN A 45 12.75 -18.55 -2.48
N LYS A 46 13.59 -17.68 -1.91
CA LYS A 46 14.43 -18.03 -0.75
C LYS A 46 13.65 -18.18 0.54
N ALA A 47 12.60 -17.37 0.70
CA ALA A 47 11.78 -17.33 1.92
C ALA A 47 10.55 -18.25 1.86
N ASN A 48 10.26 -18.87 0.71
CA ASN A 48 8.99 -19.55 0.42
C ASN A 48 7.79 -18.64 0.64
N ASN A 49 7.91 -17.40 0.16
CA ASN A 49 6.88 -16.37 0.17
C ASN A 49 6.26 -16.19 -1.22
N HIS A 50 5.13 -15.50 -1.28
CA HIS A 50 4.60 -14.92 -2.51
C HIS A 50 5.02 -13.45 -2.65
N VAL A 51 4.80 -12.85 -3.83
CA VAL A 51 5.01 -11.42 -4.04
C VAL A 51 3.67 -10.70 -4.04
N PHE A 52 3.57 -9.64 -3.25
CA PHE A 52 2.40 -8.77 -3.17
C PHE A 52 2.70 -7.44 -3.87
N LEU A 53 2.06 -7.19 -5.01
CA LEU A 53 2.17 -5.91 -5.69
C LEU A 53 1.03 -5.00 -5.26
N GLN A 54 1.35 -3.84 -4.69
CA GLN A 54 0.42 -2.75 -4.48
C GLN A 54 0.61 -1.74 -5.61
N ILE A 55 -0.31 -1.70 -6.58
CA ILE A 55 -0.24 -0.80 -7.73
C ILE A 55 -1.09 0.44 -7.46
N GLY A 56 -0.51 1.62 -7.64
CA GLY A 56 -1.14 2.91 -7.39
C GLY A 56 -0.13 4.04 -7.40
N GLY A 57 -0.37 5.10 -6.64
CA GLY A 57 0.54 6.24 -6.58
C GLY A 57 0.31 7.11 -5.35
N ASN A 58 1.21 8.07 -5.12
CA ASN A 58 1.09 9.01 -4.01
C ASN A 58 -0.13 9.94 -4.13
N TRP A 59 -0.68 10.11 -5.32
CA TRP A 59 -1.91 10.84 -5.61
C TRP A 59 -3.20 10.11 -5.18
N CYS A 60 -3.09 8.84 -4.79
CA CYS A 60 -4.23 7.95 -4.52
C CYS A 60 -4.50 7.85 -3.00
N PRO A 61 -5.52 8.53 -2.44
CA PRO A 61 -5.80 8.49 -1.00
C PRO A 61 -6.09 7.09 -0.46
N TRP A 62 -6.77 6.23 -1.23
CA TRP A 62 -7.05 4.86 -0.86
C TRP A 62 -5.80 3.98 -0.84
N CYS A 63 -4.79 4.30 -1.67
CA CYS A 63 -3.51 3.62 -1.65
C CYS A 63 -2.74 3.89 -0.35
N ILE A 64 -2.71 5.16 0.08
CA ILE A 64 -2.11 5.59 1.34
C ILE A 64 -2.87 4.98 2.52
N LYS A 65 -4.21 5.02 2.45
CA LYS A 65 -5.06 4.46 3.50
C LYS A 65 -4.84 2.95 3.68
N PHE A 66 -4.74 2.17 2.60
CA PHE A 66 -4.45 0.75 2.69
C PHE A 66 -3.10 0.49 3.35
N HIS A 67 -2.08 1.23 2.93
CA HIS A 67 -0.75 1.10 3.50
C HIS A 67 -0.76 1.33 5.01
N ASN A 68 -1.36 2.45 5.46
CA ASN A 68 -1.42 2.79 6.89
C ASN A 68 -2.26 1.75 7.65
N PHE A 69 -3.41 1.36 7.10
CA PHE A 69 -4.30 0.38 7.74
C PHE A 69 -3.61 -0.96 8.00
N VAL A 70 -2.81 -1.45 7.05
CA VAL A 70 -2.04 -2.70 7.22
C VAL A 70 -0.84 -2.48 8.14
N HIS A 71 -0.15 -1.35 8.04
CA HIS A 71 1.03 -1.03 8.84
C HIS A 71 0.69 -0.86 10.32
N ASP A 72 -0.44 -0.21 10.62
CA ASP A 72 -0.83 0.15 12.00
C ASP A 72 -1.51 -1.02 12.75
N ASP A 73 -1.92 -2.08 12.05
CA ASP A 73 -2.47 -3.30 12.64
C ASP A 73 -1.39 -4.38 12.72
N GLU A 74 -1.05 -4.80 13.94
CA GLU A 74 0.04 -5.74 14.21
C GLU A 74 -0.19 -7.12 13.57
N GLU A 75 -1.44 -7.62 13.54
CA GLU A 75 -1.76 -8.92 12.94
C GLU A 75 -1.61 -8.87 11.42
N LEU A 76 -2.14 -7.82 10.79
CA LEU A 76 -2.04 -7.65 9.34
C LEU A 76 -0.60 -7.43 8.89
N SER A 77 0.14 -6.55 9.58
CA SER A 77 1.54 -6.25 9.25
C SER A 77 2.43 -7.47 9.42
N SER A 78 2.26 -8.22 10.52
CA SER A 78 3.01 -9.46 10.76
C SER A 78 2.66 -10.53 9.73
N PHE A 79 1.37 -10.73 9.41
CA PHE A 79 0.97 -11.71 8.41
C PHE A 79 1.51 -11.34 7.02
N MET A 80 1.41 -10.07 6.62
CA MET A 80 1.96 -9.57 5.36
C MET A 80 3.47 -9.85 5.27
N LYS A 81 4.24 -9.44 6.29
CA LYS A 81 5.69 -9.59 6.34
C LYS A 81 6.15 -11.05 6.29
N ASN A 82 5.40 -11.95 6.92
CA ASN A 82 5.80 -13.35 7.04
C ASN A 82 5.45 -14.20 5.80
N ASN A 83 4.58 -13.70 4.92
CA ASN A 83 4.08 -14.47 3.79
C ASN A 83 4.31 -13.81 2.43
N PHE A 84 4.68 -12.53 2.40
CA PHE A 84 4.76 -11.78 1.15
C PHE A 84 5.99 -10.87 1.08
N GLU A 85 6.62 -10.84 -0.08
CA GLU A 85 7.54 -9.78 -0.48
C GLU A 85 6.72 -8.65 -1.13
N VAL A 86 6.70 -7.47 -0.50
CA VAL A 86 5.84 -6.37 -0.90
C VAL A 86 6.54 -5.42 -1.85
N VAL A 87 5.98 -5.20 -3.04
CA VAL A 87 6.44 -4.20 -4.00
C VAL A 87 5.36 -3.15 -4.25
N LYS A 88 5.71 -1.88 -4.10
CA LYS A 88 4.85 -0.76 -4.46
C LYS A 88 5.17 -0.32 -5.89
N VAL A 89 4.24 -0.56 -6.79
CA VAL A 89 4.36 -0.19 -8.20
C VAL A 89 3.73 1.18 -8.41
N ASN A 90 4.58 2.20 -8.63
CA ASN A 90 4.09 3.55 -8.92
C ASN A 90 3.44 3.60 -10.30
N TYR A 91 2.23 4.14 -10.32
CA TYR A 91 1.47 4.47 -11.51
C TYR A 91 1.08 5.95 -11.47
N ASP A 92 1.49 6.72 -12.46
CA ASP A 92 1.11 8.11 -12.63
C ASP A 92 1.06 8.50 -14.11
N GLN A 93 0.75 9.77 -14.40
CA GLN A 93 0.64 10.27 -15.78
C GLN A 93 1.94 10.19 -16.58
N ASN A 94 3.09 10.27 -15.89
CA ASN A 94 4.41 10.22 -16.51
C ASN A 94 4.98 8.81 -16.59
N ASN A 95 4.44 7.88 -15.76
CA ASN A 95 4.89 6.50 -15.68
C ASN A 95 3.69 5.55 -15.55
N ARG A 96 3.08 5.23 -16.67
CA ARG A 96 1.88 4.37 -16.73
C ARG A 96 2.18 2.89 -16.67
N GLN A 97 3.45 2.49 -16.67
CA GLN A 97 3.87 1.08 -16.60
C GLN A 97 3.18 0.18 -17.64
N GLU A 98 2.91 0.69 -18.85
CA GLU A 98 2.01 0.06 -19.83
C GLU A 98 2.38 -1.38 -20.17
N GLU A 99 3.68 -1.63 -20.39
CA GLU A 99 4.19 -2.97 -20.69
C GLU A 99 4.04 -3.92 -19.49
N LEU A 100 4.43 -3.49 -18.30
CA LEU A 100 4.26 -4.28 -17.08
C LEU A 100 2.80 -4.60 -16.78
N LEU A 101 1.92 -3.61 -16.93
CA LEU A 101 0.49 -3.82 -16.66
C LEU A 101 -0.17 -4.74 -17.71
N ALA A 102 0.31 -4.74 -18.96
CA ALA A 102 -0.12 -5.70 -19.97
C ALA A 102 0.32 -7.13 -19.61
N GLU A 103 1.58 -7.32 -19.16
CA GLU A 103 2.08 -8.60 -18.67
C GLU A 103 1.27 -9.13 -17.46
N LEU A 104 0.78 -8.20 -16.61
CA LEU A 104 -0.08 -8.52 -15.46
C LEU A 104 -1.58 -8.61 -15.83
N GLU A 105 -1.92 -8.66 -17.13
CA GLU A 105 -3.29 -8.73 -17.66
C GLU A 105 -4.18 -7.55 -17.24
N PHE A 106 -3.63 -6.33 -17.31
CA PHE A 106 -4.33 -5.06 -17.13
C PHE A 106 -5.07 -4.90 -15.78
N PRO A 107 -4.38 -5.05 -14.62
CA PRO A 107 -5.00 -4.93 -13.30
C PRO A 107 -5.62 -3.55 -13.05
N GLN A 108 -5.10 -2.48 -13.67
CA GLN A 108 -5.60 -1.11 -13.53
C GLN A 108 -7.07 -0.94 -13.92
N ARG A 109 -7.68 -1.91 -14.66
CA ARG A 109 -9.12 -1.90 -14.98
C ARG A 109 -10.03 -1.92 -13.75
N PHE A 110 -9.49 -2.32 -12.59
CA PHE A 110 -10.22 -2.36 -11.32
C PHE A 110 -10.08 -1.06 -10.48
N GLY A 111 -9.39 -0.04 -11.01
CA GLY A 111 -9.08 1.17 -10.25
C GLY A 111 -7.86 1.03 -9.35
N PHE A 112 -7.68 1.97 -8.41
CA PHE A 112 -6.51 2.03 -7.53
C PHE A 112 -6.90 2.23 -6.06
N PRO A 113 -6.17 1.60 -5.10
CA PRO A 113 -5.15 0.61 -5.38
C PRO A 113 -5.72 -0.65 -6.01
N VAL A 114 -4.92 -1.34 -6.78
CA VAL A 114 -5.19 -2.73 -7.15
C VAL A 114 -4.03 -3.59 -6.68
N PHE A 115 -4.34 -4.80 -6.22
CA PHE A 115 -3.34 -5.73 -5.72
C PHE A 115 -3.17 -6.89 -6.67
N VAL A 116 -1.92 -7.29 -6.87
CA VAL A 116 -1.60 -8.48 -7.67
C VAL A 116 -0.72 -9.39 -6.83
N ILE A 117 -1.06 -10.67 -6.80
CA ILE A 117 -0.25 -11.69 -6.15
C ILE A 117 0.49 -12.48 -7.23
N LEU A 118 1.80 -12.60 -7.04
CA LEU A 118 2.63 -13.50 -7.81
C LEU A 118 3.08 -14.64 -6.89
N ASP A 119 3.22 -15.84 -7.44
CA ASP A 119 3.88 -16.93 -6.73
C ASP A 119 5.42 -16.72 -6.68
N GLU A 120 6.12 -17.62 -6.04
CA GLU A 120 7.58 -17.58 -5.89
C GLU A 120 8.34 -17.67 -7.22
N THR A 121 7.66 -18.03 -8.32
CA THR A 121 8.25 -18.04 -9.67
C THR A 121 8.03 -16.73 -10.43
N GLY A 122 7.24 -15.82 -9.85
CA GLY A 122 6.85 -14.56 -10.49
C GLY A 122 5.59 -14.69 -11.37
N LYS A 123 4.95 -15.85 -11.40
CA LYS A 123 3.69 -16.05 -12.13
C LYS A 123 2.54 -15.36 -11.37
N ARG A 124 1.74 -14.57 -12.08
CA ARG A 124 0.53 -13.98 -11.52
C ARG A 124 -0.50 -15.07 -11.19
N ILE A 125 -0.89 -15.15 -9.93
CA ILE A 125 -1.89 -16.11 -9.44
C ILE A 125 -3.21 -15.44 -9.03
N HIS A 126 -3.21 -14.12 -8.75
CA HIS A 126 -4.44 -13.40 -8.40
C HIS A 126 -4.35 -11.91 -8.69
N THR A 127 -5.50 -11.29 -8.99
CA THR A 127 -5.68 -9.84 -9.02
C THR A 127 -6.87 -9.47 -8.13
N GLN A 128 -6.64 -8.65 -7.11
CA GLN A 128 -7.65 -8.21 -6.15
C GLN A 128 -8.06 -6.78 -6.39
N ASN A 129 -9.34 -6.55 -6.67
CA ASN A 129 -9.94 -5.24 -6.60
C ASN A 129 -10.03 -4.80 -5.12
N SER A 130 -9.41 -3.65 -4.80
CA SER A 130 -9.37 -3.14 -3.42
C SER A 130 -10.75 -2.82 -2.85
N ALA A 131 -11.72 -2.43 -3.69
CA ALA A 131 -13.08 -2.11 -3.26
C ALA A 131 -13.77 -3.26 -2.52
N TYR A 132 -13.44 -4.51 -2.81
CA TYR A 132 -13.98 -5.66 -2.08
C TYR A 132 -13.42 -5.82 -0.66
N LEU A 133 -12.33 -5.11 -0.35
CA LEU A 133 -11.71 -5.11 0.98
C LEU A 133 -12.16 -3.92 1.84
N GLU A 134 -12.97 -3.03 1.26
CA GLU A 134 -13.43 -1.81 1.91
C GLU A 134 -14.65 -2.05 2.80
N LYS A 135 -14.80 -1.18 3.81
CA LYS A 135 -15.96 -1.03 4.67
C LYS A 135 -16.12 0.43 5.06
N ASP A 136 -17.28 0.99 4.79
CA ASP A 136 -17.58 2.40 5.02
C ASP A 136 -16.56 3.34 4.33
N LYS A 137 -15.86 4.15 5.11
CA LYS A 137 -14.81 5.07 4.61
C LYS A 137 -13.40 4.56 4.82
N SER A 138 -13.22 3.26 5.05
CA SER A 138 -11.94 2.62 5.34
C SER A 138 -11.88 1.20 4.78
N TYR A 139 -10.92 0.42 5.26
CA TYR A 139 -10.79 -1.01 4.98
C TYR A 139 -11.38 -1.84 6.11
N ASP A 140 -11.70 -3.10 5.79
CA ASP A 140 -12.17 -4.10 6.74
C ASP A 140 -11.03 -5.08 7.04
N LYS A 141 -10.65 -5.19 8.32
CA LYS A 141 -9.56 -6.06 8.75
C LYS A 141 -9.79 -7.52 8.39
N ASP A 142 -11.00 -8.03 8.64
CA ASP A 142 -11.31 -9.44 8.40
C ASP A 142 -11.29 -9.79 6.91
N LYS A 143 -11.74 -8.86 6.06
CA LYS A 143 -11.67 -9.03 4.62
C LYS A 143 -10.22 -9.05 4.12
N ILE A 144 -9.38 -8.12 4.61
CA ILE A 144 -7.95 -8.10 4.26
C ILE A 144 -7.27 -9.38 4.73
N LEU A 145 -7.45 -9.75 5.99
CA LEU A 145 -6.80 -10.94 6.56
C LEU A 145 -7.21 -12.20 5.81
N ARG A 146 -8.50 -12.34 5.46
CA ARG A 146 -9.00 -13.46 4.66
C ARG A 146 -8.40 -13.49 3.26
N PHE A 147 -8.31 -12.32 2.62
CA PHE A 147 -7.65 -12.20 1.31
C PHE A 147 -6.19 -12.65 1.40
N LEU A 148 -5.43 -12.14 2.35
CA LEU A 148 -4.02 -12.50 2.54
C LEU A 148 -3.86 -14.00 2.83
N LYS A 149 -4.67 -14.55 3.74
CA LYS A 149 -4.65 -15.99 4.06
C LYS A 149 -4.94 -16.87 2.85
N ASN A 150 -5.93 -16.51 2.04
CA ASN A 150 -6.33 -17.29 0.85
C ASN A 150 -5.24 -17.33 -0.23
N TRP A 151 -4.36 -16.34 -0.26
CA TRP A 151 -3.31 -16.23 -1.28
C TRP A 151 -1.89 -16.31 -0.69
N SER A 152 -1.75 -16.79 0.55
CA SER A 152 -0.46 -17.11 1.14
C SER A 152 0.08 -18.42 0.55
N PRO A 153 1.41 -18.66 0.60
CA PRO A 153 2.01 -19.93 0.15
C PRO A 153 1.36 -21.16 0.79
N ALA A 154 1.10 -21.10 2.09
CA ALA A 154 0.47 -22.21 2.81
C ALA A 154 -0.94 -22.57 2.29
N ALA A 155 -1.70 -21.61 1.77
CA ALA A 155 -3.03 -21.85 1.22
C ALA A 155 -2.98 -22.56 -0.13
N LEU A 156 -1.87 -22.50 -0.84
CA LEU A 156 -1.69 -23.16 -2.14
C LEU A 156 -0.83 -24.43 -2.06
N ASP A 157 -0.31 -24.76 -0.88
CA ASP A 157 0.43 -26.00 -0.66
C ASP A 157 -0.53 -27.19 -0.62
N PRO A 158 -0.42 -28.15 -1.55
CA PRO A 158 -1.24 -29.36 -1.54
C PRO A 158 -1.15 -30.18 -0.24
N ALA A 159 -0.04 -30.05 0.52
CA ALA A 159 0.14 -30.74 1.79
C ALA A 159 -0.86 -30.25 2.85
N SER A 160 -1.28 -28.98 2.78
CA SER A 160 -2.28 -28.39 3.68
C SER A 160 -3.67 -29.03 3.56
N TYR A 161 -3.95 -29.81 2.50
CA TYR A 161 -5.24 -30.45 2.21
C TYR A 161 -5.22 -31.99 2.33
N LYS A 162 -4.06 -32.57 2.66
CA LYS A 162 -3.95 -34.01 2.91
C LYS A 162 -4.44 -34.30 4.31
N LYS A 163 -5.47 -35.14 4.44
CA LYS A 163 -5.96 -35.68 5.72
C LYS A 163 -5.18 -36.93 6.09
#